data_c3ed0f55048120933d2333fc887519a0
#
_entry.id   c3ed0f55048120933d2333fc887519a0
#
_cell.length_a   1.000
_cell.length_b   1.000
_cell.length_c   1.000
_cell.angle_alpha   90.00
_cell.angle_beta   90.00
_cell.angle_gamma   90.00
#
_symmetry.space_group_name_H-M   'P 1'
#
loop_
_entity.id
_entity.type
_entity.pdbx_description
1 polymer ?
#
loop_
_entity_poly.entity_id
_entity_poly.type
_entity_poly.pdbx_seq_one_letter_code
_entity_poly.pdbx_strand_id
1 'polypeptide(L)'
;MFSISGAASASVILRFFAGGELSHADPVVPILVASIFITLGAAVGGLLMKRLKQPAVLGELLVGLLAGNLGYYFGNPTLTVLREGDNLWRIASFAFGQPLSLAEATYKILPPGPHTDQVAALLSGPHGLSYMSVYSFIDVVSRLAILVLLFLVGLEISLVEMKRVGKYASYVAVLGIIIPMALGMGTMKLIHPNSSLAVDLFIGGILTATSVGITARVLRDLGRDTTEEARIILGAAVIDDVLCLIVLAVVSGLAVTGKISFASIAITTGKAGLFLVASLGIGIWLTPKLVRRLASTGVQNLKLLFGVSFALLFAWLANLAELATIVGAFAAGMVLNSFFDREIEGASLHELLSPLESLVVPLFFVWMGIQVKLEAMANKDVLIAGLSLTLVAIVGKVASGWGCPPAMNRLAVGFGMMPRGEVGLIFAGIGKGIGVVDEGLFSAVVLLVMVTTVLAPILLRATMGANPNTTALASPPQGSHN
;
A
#
# COMPACT_ATOMS: atom_id res chain seq x y z
N MET A 1 -10.97 -44.08 -17.86
CA MET A 1 -11.87 -43.52 -18.89
C MET A 1 -12.49 -42.26 -18.29
N PHE A 2 -11.73 -41.16 -18.25
CA PHE A 2 -12.21 -39.84 -17.93
C PHE A 2 -11.58 -38.86 -18.93
N SER A 3 -12.22 -38.80 -20.09
CA SER A 3 -11.95 -37.73 -21.05
C SER A 3 -12.93 -36.62 -20.77
N ILE A 4 -12.54 -35.67 -19.91
CA ILE A 4 -13.23 -34.39 -19.79
C ILE A 4 -12.69 -33.54 -20.92
N SER A 5 -13.53 -33.25 -21.90
CA SER A 5 -13.19 -32.43 -23.07
C SER A 5 -12.71 -31.04 -22.61
N GLY A 6 -11.44 -30.74 -22.81
CA GLY A 6 -10.82 -29.45 -22.43
C GLY A 6 -11.49 -28.20 -23.07
N ALA A 7 -12.30 -28.41 -24.10
CA ALA A 7 -13.09 -27.36 -24.73
C ALA A 7 -14.32 -26.91 -23.89
N ALA A 8 -14.94 -27.82 -23.13
CA ALA A 8 -16.08 -27.47 -22.27
C ALA A 8 -15.63 -26.66 -21.04
N SER A 9 -14.47 -26.99 -20.45
CA SER A 9 -13.91 -26.27 -19.31
C SER A 9 -13.45 -24.86 -19.70
N ALA A 10 -12.79 -24.72 -20.86
CA ALA A 10 -12.39 -23.42 -21.39
C ALA A 10 -13.60 -22.53 -21.73
N SER A 11 -14.69 -23.11 -22.25
CA SER A 11 -15.91 -22.36 -22.58
C SER A 11 -16.67 -21.88 -21.32
N VAL A 12 -16.66 -22.63 -20.22
CA VAL A 12 -17.25 -22.21 -18.95
C VAL A 12 -16.45 -21.06 -18.34
N ILE A 13 -15.11 -21.15 -18.36
CA ILE A 13 -14.22 -20.10 -17.89
C ILE A 13 -14.38 -18.84 -18.75
N LEU A 14 -14.38 -18.97 -20.08
CA LEU A 14 -14.59 -17.88 -21.01
C LEU A 14 -16.00 -17.25 -20.91
N ARG A 15 -17.05 -18.06 -20.70
CA ARG A 15 -18.41 -17.54 -20.47
C ARG A 15 -18.54 -16.79 -19.14
N PHE A 16 -17.81 -17.21 -18.11
CA PHE A 16 -17.76 -16.48 -16.84
C PHE A 16 -17.10 -15.09 -17.01
N PHE A 17 -16.01 -15.03 -17.80
CA PHE A 17 -15.38 -13.75 -18.17
C PHE A 17 -16.22 -12.93 -19.14
N ALA A 18 -17.12 -13.53 -19.92
CA ALA A 18 -18.01 -12.88 -20.88
C ALA A 18 -19.35 -12.44 -20.31
N GLY A 19 -19.58 -12.53 -18.98
CA GLY A 19 -20.85 -12.06 -18.36
C GLY A 19 -22.06 -12.97 -18.64
N GLY A 20 -21.85 -14.29 -18.80
CA GLY A 20 -22.93 -15.26 -19.01
C GLY A 20 -23.91 -15.31 -17.83
N GLU A 21 -25.22 -15.31 -18.13
CA GLU A 21 -26.32 -15.31 -17.19
C GLU A 21 -26.24 -16.46 -16.16
N LEU A 22 -26.01 -16.09 -14.90
CA LEU A 22 -26.24 -16.93 -13.73
C LEU A 22 -27.50 -16.43 -13.02
N SER A 23 -28.68 -16.79 -13.55
CA SER A 23 -29.99 -16.26 -13.12
C SER A 23 -30.41 -16.68 -11.70
N HIS A 24 -29.62 -17.48 -10.98
CA HIS A 24 -29.79 -17.85 -9.57
C HIS A 24 -28.44 -17.99 -8.85
N ALA A 25 -27.41 -17.26 -9.24
CA ALA A 25 -26.09 -17.36 -8.62
C ALA A 25 -26.12 -16.66 -7.25
N ASP A 26 -25.62 -17.37 -6.24
CA ASP A 26 -25.24 -16.81 -4.94
C ASP A 26 -24.38 -15.55 -5.17
N PRO A 27 -24.72 -14.38 -4.55
CA PRO A 27 -23.94 -13.14 -4.67
C PRO A 27 -22.46 -13.30 -4.29
N VAL A 28 -22.08 -14.36 -3.60
CA VAL A 28 -20.69 -14.69 -3.24
C VAL A 28 -19.90 -15.27 -4.42
N VAL A 29 -20.55 -15.89 -5.42
CA VAL A 29 -19.85 -16.57 -6.53
C VAL A 29 -18.88 -15.64 -7.30
N PRO A 30 -19.23 -14.41 -7.69
CA PRO A 30 -18.30 -13.49 -8.35
C PRO A 30 -17.06 -13.18 -7.49
N ILE A 31 -17.26 -13.05 -6.17
CA ILE A 31 -16.18 -12.81 -5.20
C ILE A 31 -15.25 -14.01 -5.12
N LEU A 32 -15.82 -15.25 -5.03
CA LEU A 32 -15.03 -16.47 -4.99
C LEU A 32 -14.14 -16.62 -6.22
N VAL A 33 -14.73 -16.41 -7.41
CA VAL A 33 -13.97 -16.52 -8.66
C VAL A 33 -12.86 -15.47 -8.74
N ALA A 34 -13.15 -14.20 -8.45
CA ALA A 34 -12.13 -13.16 -8.42
C ALA A 34 -11.00 -13.50 -7.43
N SER A 35 -11.36 -14.00 -6.23
CA SER A 35 -10.39 -14.40 -5.21
C SER A 35 -9.52 -15.57 -5.66
N ILE A 36 -10.09 -16.59 -6.33
CA ILE A 36 -9.33 -17.71 -6.88
C ILE A 36 -8.30 -17.21 -7.90
N PHE A 37 -8.72 -16.36 -8.85
CA PHE A 37 -7.80 -15.85 -9.88
C PHE A 37 -6.71 -14.97 -9.30
N ILE A 38 -7.02 -14.11 -8.35
CA ILE A 38 -6.05 -13.24 -7.69
C ILE A 38 -5.04 -14.07 -6.88
N THR A 39 -5.52 -15.03 -6.08
CA THR A 39 -4.64 -15.86 -5.23
C THR A 39 -3.76 -16.80 -6.06
N LEU A 40 -4.31 -17.46 -7.08
CA LEU A 40 -3.53 -18.30 -7.99
C LEU A 40 -2.53 -17.47 -8.81
N GLY A 41 -2.96 -16.32 -9.33
CA GLY A 41 -2.10 -15.39 -10.04
C GLY A 41 -0.95 -14.89 -9.16
N ALA A 42 -1.23 -14.49 -7.93
CA ALA A 42 -0.24 -14.10 -6.94
C ALA A 42 0.77 -15.21 -6.66
N ALA A 43 0.28 -16.45 -6.43
CA ALA A 43 1.14 -17.61 -6.19
C ALA A 43 2.07 -17.90 -7.39
N VAL A 44 1.54 -17.89 -8.62
CA VAL A 44 2.33 -18.10 -9.85
C VAL A 44 3.34 -16.97 -10.03
N GLY A 45 2.94 -15.71 -9.90
CA GLY A 45 3.82 -14.54 -10.01
C GLY A 45 4.94 -14.57 -8.97
N GLY A 46 4.59 -14.82 -7.71
CA GLY A 46 5.56 -14.93 -6.62
C GLY A 46 6.57 -16.07 -6.83
N LEU A 47 6.09 -17.25 -7.25
CA LEU A 47 6.97 -18.39 -7.60
C LEU A 47 7.91 -18.08 -8.76
N LEU A 48 7.41 -17.41 -9.80
CA LEU A 48 8.22 -17.02 -10.96
C LEU A 48 9.33 -16.05 -10.53
N MET A 49 9.00 -15.03 -9.76
CA MET A 49 9.99 -14.06 -9.26
C MET A 49 11.01 -14.71 -8.32
N LYS A 50 10.59 -15.61 -7.43
CA LYS A 50 11.53 -16.38 -6.60
C LYS A 50 12.52 -17.21 -7.45
N ARG A 51 12.07 -17.84 -8.56
CA ARG A 51 12.97 -18.52 -9.51
C ARG A 51 13.96 -17.56 -10.17
N LEU A 52 13.54 -16.33 -10.44
CA LEU A 52 14.40 -15.26 -10.97
C LEU A 52 15.24 -14.60 -9.86
N LYS A 53 15.20 -15.16 -8.64
CA LYS A 53 15.84 -14.61 -7.46
C LYS A 53 15.41 -13.16 -7.15
N GLN A 54 14.18 -12.78 -7.46
CA GLN A 54 13.57 -11.49 -7.14
C GLN A 54 12.56 -11.64 -5.99
N PRO A 55 12.24 -10.56 -5.25
CA PRO A 55 11.19 -10.59 -4.23
C PRO A 55 9.83 -11.02 -4.81
N ALA A 56 9.06 -11.82 -4.05
CA ALA A 56 7.78 -12.34 -4.51
C ALA A 56 6.77 -11.22 -4.81
N VAL A 57 6.80 -10.14 -4.04
CA VAL A 57 5.96 -8.96 -4.21
C VAL A 57 6.03 -8.37 -5.64
N LEU A 58 7.19 -8.43 -6.28
CA LEU A 58 7.35 -7.96 -7.65
C LEU A 58 6.48 -8.79 -8.62
N GLY A 59 6.45 -10.12 -8.42
CA GLY A 59 5.59 -11.01 -9.22
C GLY A 59 4.11 -10.77 -9.00
N GLU A 60 3.71 -10.54 -7.76
CA GLU A 60 2.34 -10.22 -7.38
C GLU A 60 1.87 -8.91 -8.06
N LEU A 61 2.69 -7.86 -7.99
CA LEU A 61 2.43 -6.57 -8.68
C LEU A 61 2.36 -6.73 -10.20
N LEU A 62 3.31 -7.46 -10.81
CA LEU A 62 3.34 -7.65 -12.25
C LEU A 62 2.15 -8.46 -12.76
N VAL A 63 1.73 -9.49 -12.02
CA VAL A 63 0.50 -10.24 -12.36
C VAL A 63 -0.72 -9.33 -12.31
N GLY A 64 -0.85 -8.49 -11.30
CA GLY A 64 -1.92 -7.50 -11.22
C GLY A 64 -1.91 -6.54 -12.40
N LEU A 65 -0.73 -5.98 -12.72
CA LEU A 65 -0.53 -5.07 -13.85
C LEU A 65 -0.93 -5.71 -15.18
N LEU A 66 -0.47 -6.93 -15.42
CA LEU A 66 -0.82 -7.68 -16.65
C LEU A 66 -2.32 -7.99 -16.68
N ALA A 67 -2.88 -8.52 -15.58
CA ALA A 67 -4.31 -8.85 -15.52
C ALA A 67 -5.20 -7.63 -15.77
N GLY A 68 -4.91 -6.48 -15.11
CA GLY A 68 -5.66 -5.24 -15.27
C GLY A 68 -5.64 -4.72 -16.72
N ASN A 69 -4.46 -4.66 -17.33
CA ASN A 69 -4.32 -4.08 -18.67
C ASN A 69 -4.77 -5.02 -19.79
N LEU A 70 -4.42 -6.31 -19.73
CA LEU A 70 -4.89 -7.30 -20.70
C LEU A 70 -6.41 -7.49 -20.56
N GLY A 71 -6.92 -7.57 -19.33
CA GLY A 71 -8.36 -7.67 -19.10
C GLY A 71 -9.13 -6.49 -19.69
N TYR A 72 -8.63 -5.27 -19.51
CA TYR A 72 -9.20 -4.09 -20.14
C TYR A 72 -9.14 -4.15 -21.67
N TYR A 73 -7.97 -4.51 -22.23
CA TYR A 73 -7.79 -4.63 -23.67
C TYR A 73 -8.72 -5.66 -24.31
N PHE A 74 -8.95 -6.79 -23.64
CA PHE A 74 -9.89 -7.83 -24.08
C PHE A 74 -11.35 -7.59 -23.68
N GLY A 75 -11.67 -6.41 -23.14
CA GLY A 75 -13.03 -6.02 -22.78
C GLY A 75 -13.62 -6.78 -21.58
N ASN A 76 -12.79 -7.26 -20.65
CA ASN A 76 -13.29 -7.90 -19.43
C ASN A 76 -13.97 -6.89 -18.51
N PRO A 77 -15.30 -7.00 -18.25
CA PRO A 77 -16.05 -6.01 -17.50
C PRO A 77 -15.55 -5.85 -16.05
N THR A 78 -15.29 -6.97 -15.38
CA THR A 78 -14.85 -6.98 -13.98
C THR A 78 -13.51 -6.26 -13.82
N LEU A 79 -12.52 -6.60 -14.64
CA LEU A 79 -11.20 -5.97 -14.59
C LEU A 79 -11.25 -4.50 -15.02
N THR A 80 -12.10 -4.14 -16.00
CA THR A 80 -12.33 -2.75 -16.39
C THR A 80 -12.83 -1.92 -15.21
N VAL A 81 -13.81 -2.42 -14.45
CA VAL A 81 -14.31 -1.74 -13.25
C VAL A 81 -13.26 -1.72 -12.15
N LEU A 82 -12.64 -2.86 -11.84
CA LEU A 82 -11.64 -2.96 -10.78
C LEU A 82 -10.45 -2.02 -10.97
N ARG A 83 -10.06 -1.71 -12.20
CA ARG A 83 -8.97 -0.76 -12.49
C ARG A 83 -9.23 0.65 -11.96
N GLU A 84 -10.49 1.01 -11.67
CA GLU A 84 -10.80 2.33 -11.11
C GLU A 84 -10.37 2.49 -9.65
N GLY A 85 -10.11 1.40 -8.94
CA GLY A 85 -9.59 1.44 -7.57
C GLY A 85 -10.44 2.33 -6.66
N ASP A 86 -9.81 3.23 -5.93
CA ASP A 86 -10.48 4.14 -4.98
C ASP A 86 -11.54 5.06 -5.61
N ASN A 87 -11.51 5.28 -6.94
CA ASN A 87 -12.58 6.03 -7.61
C ASN A 87 -13.94 5.34 -7.44
N LEU A 88 -13.98 4.00 -7.37
CA LEU A 88 -15.23 3.26 -7.15
C LEU A 88 -15.85 3.56 -5.78
N TRP A 89 -15.03 3.69 -4.75
CA TRP A 89 -15.50 4.14 -3.43
C TRP A 89 -16.06 5.56 -3.49
N ARG A 90 -15.38 6.46 -4.19
CA ARG A 90 -15.84 7.84 -4.39
C ARG A 90 -17.14 7.89 -5.17
N ILE A 91 -17.28 7.10 -6.23
CA ILE A 91 -18.52 6.98 -7.03
C ILE A 91 -19.67 6.47 -6.14
N ALA A 92 -19.44 5.40 -5.39
CA ALA A 92 -20.45 4.85 -4.49
C ALA A 92 -20.85 5.86 -3.40
N SER A 93 -19.87 6.45 -2.71
CA SER A 93 -20.12 7.44 -1.64
C SER A 93 -20.88 8.65 -2.17
N PHE A 94 -20.57 9.11 -3.39
CA PHE A 94 -21.24 10.24 -4.02
C PHE A 94 -22.66 9.89 -4.42
N ALA A 95 -22.89 8.68 -4.97
CA ALA A 95 -24.22 8.21 -5.35
C ALA A 95 -25.13 8.00 -4.14
N PHE A 96 -24.61 7.43 -3.04
CA PHE A 96 -25.40 7.21 -1.81
C PHE A 96 -25.58 8.49 -0.99
N GLY A 97 -24.68 9.47 -1.10
CA GLY A 97 -24.77 10.75 -0.40
C GLY A 97 -25.69 11.78 -1.06
N GLN A 98 -26.06 11.55 -2.32
CA GLN A 98 -26.95 12.42 -3.12
C GLN A 98 -27.93 11.53 -3.90
N PRO A 99 -29.11 12.02 -4.30
CA PRO A 99 -30.08 11.25 -5.08
C PRO A 99 -29.63 11.11 -6.55
N LEU A 100 -28.46 10.49 -6.76
CA LEU A 100 -27.85 10.28 -8.07
C LEU A 100 -27.72 8.79 -8.37
N SER A 101 -27.84 8.44 -9.64
CA SER A 101 -27.49 7.08 -10.10
C SER A 101 -25.97 6.86 -10.08
N LEU A 102 -25.54 5.59 -10.05
CA LEU A 102 -24.12 5.24 -10.17
C LEU A 102 -23.51 5.78 -11.47
N ALA A 103 -24.29 5.83 -12.57
CA ALA A 103 -23.83 6.41 -13.83
C ALA A 103 -23.55 7.91 -13.70
N GLU A 104 -24.48 8.69 -13.15
CA GLU A 104 -24.28 10.13 -12.95
C GLU A 104 -23.10 10.43 -12.01
N ALA A 105 -22.96 9.64 -10.95
CA ALA A 105 -21.80 9.73 -10.05
C ALA A 105 -20.50 9.42 -10.78
N THR A 106 -20.49 8.43 -11.69
CA THR A 106 -19.33 8.08 -12.51
C THR A 106 -18.87 9.23 -13.37
N TYR A 107 -19.80 9.89 -14.09
CA TYR A 107 -19.49 11.07 -14.92
C TYR A 107 -18.99 12.28 -14.12
N LYS A 108 -19.28 12.35 -12.83
CA LYS A 108 -18.78 13.43 -11.96
C LYS A 108 -17.39 13.14 -11.37
N ILE A 109 -17.05 11.87 -11.24
CA ILE A 109 -15.79 11.45 -10.60
C ILE A 109 -14.70 11.15 -11.64
N LEU A 110 -15.07 10.49 -12.74
CA LEU A 110 -14.11 10.15 -13.80
C LEU A 110 -14.06 11.24 -14.88
N PRO A 111 -12.92 11.41 -15.56
CA PRO A 111 -12.79 12.36 -16.67
C PRO A 111 -13.65 11.94 -17.85
N PRO A 112 -14.25 12.90 -18.59
CA PRO A 112 -15.07 12.57 -19.75
C PRO A 112 -14.27 11.81 -20.81
N GLY A 113 -14.86 10.74 -21.35
CA GLY A 113 -14.25 9.93 -22.40
C GLY A 113 -14.86 8.55 -22.55
N PRO A 114 -14.50 7.81 -23.61
CA PRO A 114 -15.06 6.49 -23.91
C PRO A 114 -14.92 5.47 -22.77
N HIS A 115 -13.85 5.58 -22.00
CA HIS A 115 -13.62 4.73 -20.82
C HIS A 115 -14.67 5.00 -19.72
N THR A 116 -14.98 6.27 -19.46
CA THR A 116 -15.99 6.67 -18.48
C THR A 116 -17.39 6.22 -18.90
N ASP A 117 -17.71 6.32 -20.21
CA ASP A 117 -18.96 5.80 -20.75
C ASP A 117 -19.08 4.29 -20.53
N GLN A 118 -18.00 3.56 -20.76
CA GLN A 118 -17.92 2.11 -20.52
C GLN A 118 -18.13 1.75 -19.04
N VAL A 119 -17.43 2.43 -18.12
CA VAL A 119 -17.57 2.18 -16.68
C VAL A 119 -18.98 2.53 -16.19
N ALA A 120 -19.55 3.67 -16.63
CA ALA A 120 -20.89 4.08 -16.28
C ALA A 120 -21.94 3.07 -16.76
N ALA A 121 -21.81 2.55 -17.99
CA ALA A 121 -22.67 1.52 -18.54
C ALA A 121 -22.57 0.20 -17.75
N LEU A 122 -21.36 -0.22 -17.38
CA LEU A 122 -21.13 -1.43 -16.58
C LEU A 122 -21.75 -1.32 -15.18
N LEU A 123 -21.57 -0.19 -14.51
CA LEU A 123 -22.09 0.03 -13.16
C LEU A 123 -23.62 0.18 -13.12
N SER A 124 -24.24 0.67 -14.21
CA SER A 124 -25.69 0.80 -14.33
C SER A 124 -26.35 -0.45 -14.89
N GLY A 125 -25.57 -1.37 -15.43
CA GLY A 125 -26.05 -2.61 -16.02
C GLY A 125 -26.50 -3.65 -14.97
N PRO A 126 -27.07 -4.78 -15.42
CA PRO A 126 -27.63 -5.82 -14.54
C PRO A 126 -26.60 -6.45 -13.59
N HIS A 127 -25.31 -6.37 -13.92
CA HIS A 127 -24.21 -6.91 -13.11
C HIS A 127 -23.47 -5.85 -12.29
N GLY A 128 -23.90 -4.59 -12.28
CA GLY A 128 -23.24 -3.48 -11.59
C GLY A 128 -23.02 -3.75 -10.10
N LEU A 129 -24.04 -4.31 -9.43
CA LEU A 129 -23.94 -4.72 -8.02
C LEU A 129 -22.88 -5.82 -7.81
N SER A 130 -22.75 -6.78 -8.72
CA SER A 130 -21.74 -7.82 -8.65
C SER A 130 -20.32 -7.24 -8.75
N TYR A 131 -20.10 -6.30 -9.67
CA TYR A 131 -18.79 -5.63 -9.79
C TYR A 131 -18.45 -4.83 -8.54
N MET A 132 -19.43 -4.09 -7.98
CA MET A 132 -19.24 -3.35 -6.73
C MET A 132 -18.98 -4.26 -5.54
N SER A 133 -19.63 -5.43 -5.46
CA SER A 133 -19.42 -6.42 -4.41
C SER A 133 -18.01 -7.00 -4.48
N VAL A 134 -17.54 -7.38 -5.68
CA VAL A 134 -16.18 -7.86 -5.90
C VAL A 134 -15.16 -6.78 -5.51
N TYR A 135 -15.37 -5.54 -5.98
CA TYR A 135 -14.52 -4.41 -5.61
C TYR A 135 -14.45 -4.23 -4.09
N SER A 136 -15.61 -4.10 -3.43
CA SER A 136 -15.68 -3.83 -2.00
C SER A 136 -14.99 -4.92 -1.18
N PHE A 137 -15.18 -6.18 -1.57
CA PHE A 137 -14.52 -7.30 -0.90
C PHE A 137 -12.99 -7.24 -1.06
N ILE A 138 -12.50 -7.06 -2.29
CA ILE A 138 -11.05 -6.99 -2.57
C ILE A 138 -10.43 -5.78 -1.86
N ASP A 139 -11.08 -4.62 -1.89
CA ASP A 139 -10.58 -3.40 -1.25
C ASP A 139 -10.47 -3.57 0.27
N VAL A 140 -11.54 -4.07 0.93
CA VAL A 140 -11.55 -4.30 2.38
C VAL A 140 -10.49 -5.33 2.78
N VAL A 141 -10.42 -6.48 2.08
CA VAL A 141 -9.43 -7.52 2.38
C VAL A 141 -8.01 -7.00 2.16
N SER A 142 -7.78 -6.22 1.11
CA SER A 142 -6.48 -5.62 0.82
C SER A 142 -6.04 -4.62 1.90
N ARG A 143 -6.96 -3.78 2.40
CA ARG A 143 -6.68 -2.85 3.52
C ARG A 143 -6.39 -3.61 4.82
N LEU A 144 -7.14 -4.66 5.12
CA LEU A 144 -6.86 -5.52 6.28
C LEU A 144 -5.53 -6.27 6.13
N ALA A 145 -5.19 -6.70 4.91
CA ALA A 145 -3.93 -7.38 4.63
C ALA A 145 -2.71 -6.51 4.99
N ILE A 146 -2.75 -5.23 4.61
CA ILE A 146 -1.64 -4.33 4.93
C ILE A 146 -1.58 -4.00 6.42
N LEU A 147 -2.73 -3.95 7.12
CA LEU A 147 -2.76 -3.81 8.58
C LEU A 147 -2.09 -5.02 9.26
N VAL A 148 -2.41 -6.24 8.82
CA VAL A 148 -1.79 -7.48 9.33
C VAL A 148 -0.29 -7.48 9.05
N LEU A 149 0.13 -7.11 7.83
CA LEU A 149 1.55 -7.03 7.48
C LEU A 149 2.29 -6.07 8.42
N LEU A 150 1.80 -4.83 8.59
CA LEU A 150 2.48 -3.83 9.41
C LEU A 150 2.43 -4.17 10.90
N PHE A 151 1.36 -4.82 11.36
CA PHE A 151 1.30 -5.35 12.71
C PHE A 151 2.38 -6.40 12.96
N LEU A 152 2.56 -7.36 12.05
CA LEU A 152 3.60 -8.39 12.13
C LEU A 152 5.01 -7.79 12.08
N VAL A 153 5.25 -6.82 11.20
CA VAL A 153 6.51 -6.06 11.18
C VAL A 153 6.73 -5.35 12.51
N GLY A 154 5.69 -4.77 13.10
CA GLY A 154 5.76 -4.15 14.42
C GLY A 154 6.12 -5.14 15.53
N LEU A 155 5.61 -6.40 15.47
CA LEU A 155 5.97 -7.47 16.40
C LEU A 155 7.45 -7.87 16.33
N GLU A 156 8.14 -7.65 15.21
CA GLU A 156 9.55 -7.97 15.04
C GLU A 156 10.48 -6.86 15.56
N ILE A 157 9.98 -5.64 15.73
CA ILE A 157 10.77 -4.47 16.10
C ILE A 157 10.55 -4.11 17.57
N SER A 158 11.62 -4.17 18.37
CA SER A 158 11.54 -3.77 19.77
C SER A 158 11.62 -2.24 19.93
N LEU A 159 10.89 -1.72 20.94
CA LEU A 159 10.91 -0.28 21.28
C LEU A 159 12.32 0.20 21.69
N VAL A 160 13.14 -0.67 22.29
CA VAL A 160 14.53 -0.36 22.68
C VAL A 160 15.38 -0.15 21.42
N GLU A 161 15.23 -1.03 20.44
CA GLU A 161 15.93 -0.93 19.16
C GLU A 161 15.49 0.29 18.37
N MET A 162 14.18 0.60 18.37
CA MET A 162 13.65 1.80 17.73
C MET A 162 14.22 3.08 18.36
N LYS A 163 14.36 3.14 19.68
CA LYS A 163 15.03 4.27 20.35
C LYS A 163 16.49 4.42 19.92
N ARG A 164 17.20 3.33 19.70
CA ARG A 164 18.61 3.34 19.26
C ARG A 164 18.78 3.96 17.88
N VAL A 165 17.87 3.64 16.93
CA VAL A 165 17.95 4.14 15.54
C VAL A 165 17.16 5.42 15.32
N GLY A 166 16.32 5.85 16.26
CA GLY A 166 15.34 6.93 16.10
C GLY A 166 15.94 8.26 15.63
N LYS A 167 17.13 8.62 16.08
CA LYS A 167 17.85 9.81 15.62
C LYS A 167 18.13 9.76 14.12
N TYR A 168 18.60 8.63 13.62
CA TYR A 168 18.91 8.46 12.20
C TYR A 168 17.63 8.31 11.37
N ALA A 169 16.63 7.60 11.88
CA ALA A 169 15.31 7.52 11.27
C ALA A 169 14.70 8.91 11.08
N SER A 170 14.84 9.80 12.09
CA SER A 170 14.36 11.19 11.99
C SER A 170 15.14 11.99 10.93
N TYR A 171 16.46 11.84 10.86
CA TYR A 171 17.24 12.52 9.83
C TYR A 171 16.89 12.03 8.44
N VAL A 172 16.73 10.72 8.22
CA VAL A 172 16.31 10.14 6.95
C VAL A 172 14.92 10.64 6.56
N ALA A 173 13.96 10.67 7.49
CA ALA A 173 12.60 11.17 7.24
C ALA A 173 12.62 12.66 6.83
N VAL A 174 13.30 13.51 7.60
CA VAL A 174 13.37 14.96 7.31
C VAL A 174 14.05 15.23 5.97
N LEU A 175 15.19 14.59 5.67
CA LEU A 175 15.85 14.70 4.37
C LEU A 175 14.96 14.11 3.27
N GLY A 176 14.25 13.01 3.54
CA GLY A 176 13.30 12.35 2.64
C GLY A 176 12.05 13.19 2.31
N ILE A 177 11.82 14.29 3.02
CA ILE A 177 10.78 15.27 2.72
C ILE A 177 11.37 16.49 2.04
N ILE A 178 12.39 17.11 2.65
CA ILE A 178 12.93 18.38 2.18
C ILE A 178 13.52 18.24 0.75
N ILE A 179 14.32 17.18 0.52
CA ILE A 179 15.02 17.03 -0.76
C ILE A 179 14.03 16.71 -1.90
N PRO A 180 13.14 15.68 -1.81
CA PRO A 180 12.17 15.42 -2.89
C PRO A 180 11.21 16.59 -3.11
N MET A 181 10.80 17.30 -2.06
CA MET A 181 9.91 18.45 -2.16
C MET A 181 10.58 19.59 -2.96
N ALA A 182 11.80 19.96 -2.59
CA ALA A 182 12.55 21.02 -3.28
C ALA A 182 12.85 20.66 -4.75
N LEU A 183 13.27 19.41 -4.99
CA LEU A 183 13.52 18.92 -6.34
C LEU A 183 12.24 18.86 -7.18
N GLY A 184 11.12 18.41 -6.58
CA GLY A 184 9.82 18.35 -7.25
C GLY A 184 9.31 19.73 -7.67
N MET A 185 9.39 20.71 -6.76
CA MET A 185 9.06 22.11 -7.07
C MET A 185 9.95 22.66 -8.18
N GLY A 186 11.26 22.42 -8.12
CA GLY A 186 12.20 22.82 -9.16
C GLY A 186 11.88 22.20 -10.52
N THR A 187 11.55 20.90 -10.54
CA THR A 187 11.15 20.19 -11.76
C THR A 187 9.86 20.76 -12.35
N MET A 188 8.87 21.08 -11.51
CA MET A 188 7.63 21.73 -11.97
C MET A 188 7.91 23.07 -12.63
N LYS A 189 8.76 23.90 -12.05
CA LYS A 189 9.16 25.19 -12.67
C LYS A 189 9.89 25.03 -13.99
N LEU A 190 10.61 23.94 -14.21
CA LEU A 190 11.30 23.65 -15.47
C LEU A 190 10.31 23.14 -16.54
N ILE A 191 9.36 22.28 -16.19
CA ILE A 191 8.40 21.68 -17.14
C ILE A 191 7.23 22.63 -17.41
N HIS A 192 6.73 23.30 -16.37
CA HIS A 192 5.61 24.24 -16.41
C HIS A 192 6.02 25.59 -15.76
N PRO A 193 6.77 26.45 -16.45
CA PRO A 193 7.28 27.70 -15.88
C PRO A 193 6.20 28.63 -15.31
N ASN A 194 4.99 28.55 -15.85
CA ASN A 194 3.83 29.35 -15.44
C ASN A 194 2.96 28.69 -14.36
N SER A 195 3.38 27.54 -13.80
CA SER A 195 2.64 26.89 -12.71
C SER A 195 2.58 27.80 -11.48
N SER A 196 1.45 27.72 -10.75
CA SER A 196 1.30 28.44 -9.48
C SER A 196 2.15 27.78 -8.39
N LEU A 197 2.51 28.56 -7.38
CA LEU A 197 3.22 28.04 -6.21
C LEU A 197 2.46 26.89 -5.53
N ALA A 198 1.13 26.93 -5.55
CA ALA A 198 0.29 25.88 -4.99
C ALA A 198 0.47 24.54 -5.75
N VAL A 199 0.52 24.59 -7.09
CA VAL A 199 0.79 23.39 -7.93
C VAL A 199 2.19 22.84 -7.63
N ASP A 200 3.21 23.70 -7.60
CA ASP A 200 4.59 23.28 -7.36
C ASP A 200 4.75 22.60 -5.99
N LEU A 201 4.20 23.23 -4.94
CA LEU A 201 4.20 22.67 -3.59
C LEU A 201 3.40 21.36 -3.50
N PHE A 202 2.28 21.28 -4.22
CA PHE A 202 1.46 20.06 -4.23
C PHE A 202 2.20 18.87 -4.85
N ILE A 203 2.80 19.09 -6.02
CA ILE A 203 3.62 18.06 -6.68
C ILE A 203 4.85 17.74 -5.84
N GLY A 204 5.55 18.74 -5.31
CA GLY A 204 6.63 18.52 -4.35
C GLY A 204 6.21 17.66 -3.16
N GLY A 205 5.04 17.94 -2.57
CA GLY A 205 4.46 17.17 -1.48
C GLY A 205 4.14 15.73 -1.86
N ILE A 206 3.60 15.48 -3.06
CA ILE A 206 3.38 14.12 -3.57
C ILE A 206 4.70 13.32 -3.62
N LEU A 207 5.80 13.97 -4.00
CA LEU A 207 7.11 13.34 -4.07
C LEU A 207 7.70 12.99 -2.68
N THR A 208 7.13 13.49 -1.61
CA THR A 208 7.62 13.15 -0.25
C THR A 208 7.08 11.82 0.26
N ALA A 209 5.87 11.43 -0.08
CA ALA A 209 5.22 10.24 0.46
C ALA A 209 6.02 8.95 0.21
N THR A 210 6.08 8.05 1.20
CA THR A 210 6.74 6.73 1.11
C THR A 210 5.73 5.62 1.40
N SER A 211 5.78 4.51 0.65
CA SER A 211 4.95 3.34 0.96
C SER A 211 5.67 2.40 1.91
N VAL A 212 5.26 2.43 3.18
CA VAL A 212 5.82 1.54 4.23
C VAL A 212 5.53 0.08 3.91
N GLY A 213 4.32 -0.24 3.43
CA GLY A 213 3.88 -1.60 3.16
C GLY A 213 4.71 -2.32 2.10
N ILE A 214 5.01 -1.64 0.98
CA ILE A 214 5.86 -2.20 -0.08
C ILE A 214 7.26 -2.47 0.48
N THR A 215 7.85 -1.49 1.13
CA THR A 215 9.21 -1.61 1.71
C THR A 215 9.29 -2.72 2.74
N ALA A 216 8.34 -2.78 3.68
CA ALA A 216 8.28 -3.82 4.70
C ALA A 216 8.21 -5.22 4.09
N ARG A 217 7.36 -5.40 3.08
CA ARG A 217 7.22 -6.67 2.36
C ARG A 217 8.51 -7.06 1.62
N VAL A 218 9.14 -6.11 0.93
CA VAL A 218 10.41 -6.37 0.22
C VAL A 218 11.52 -6.76 1.20
N LEU A 219 11.67 -6.04 2.32
CA LEU A 219 12.65 -6.37 3.35
C LEU A 219 12.44 -7.78 3.90
N ARG A 220 11.18 -8.15 4.16
CA ARG A 220 10.82 -9.49 4.63
C ARG A 220 11.09 -10.56 3.58
N ASP A 221 10.73 -10.34 2.32
CA ASP A 221 11.00 -11.28 1.21
C ASP A 221 12.53 -11.50 1.02
N LEU A 222 13.35 -10.52 1.37
CA LEU A 222 14.80 -10.61 1.36
C LEU A 222 15.39 -11.22 2.64
N GLY A 223 14.59 -11.43 3.70
CA GLY A 223 15.05 -11.84 5.02
C GLY A 223 15.93 -10.79 5.68
N ARG A 224 15.68 -9.50 5.44
CA ARG A 224 16.47 -8.36 5.92
C ARG A 224 15.69 -7.42 6.85
N ASP A 225 14.47 -7.77 7.22
CA ASP A 225 13.56 -6.98 8.06
C ASP A 225 14.07 -6.67 9.48
N THR A 226 14.98 -7.50 10.00
CA THR A 226 15.59 -7.32 11.33
C THR A 226 16.92 -6.56 11.33
N THR A 227 17.41 -6.12 10.16
CA THR A 227 18.67 -5.37 10.04
C THR A 227 18.57 -3.94 10.60
N GLU A 228 19.68 -3.31 10.92
CA GLU A 228 19.68 -1.91 11.39
C GLU A 228 19.19 -0.96 10.31
N GLU A 229 19.56 -1.20 9.05
CA GLU A 229 19.03 -0.44 7.91
C GLU A 229 17.48 -0.56 7.81
N ALA A 230 16.95 -1.77 7.95
CA ALA A 230 15.50 -1.99 7.93
C ALA A 230 14.78 -1.23 9.05
N ARG A 231 15.33 -1.25 10.26
CA ARG A 231 14.79 -0.49 11.41
C ARG A 231 14.80 1.01 11.15
N ILE A 232 15.87 1.54 10.55
CA ILE A 232 15.92 2.95 10.16
C ILE A 232 14.90 3.26 9.09
N ILE A 233 14.80 2.44 8.04
CA ILE A 233 13.85 2.62 6.94
C ILE A 233 12.41 2.63 7.49
N LEU A 234 12.03 1.62 8.26
CA LEU A 234 10.68 1.49 8.80
C LEU A 234 10.36 2.62 9.80
N GLY A 235 11.31 2.95 10.68
CA GLY A 235 11.17 4.08 11.59
C GLY A 235 11.06 5.43 10.86
N ALA A 236 11.88 5.64 9.82
CA ALA A 236 11.82 6.82 8.98
C ALA A 236 10.49 6.91 8.22
N ALA A 237 9.98 5.80 7.70
CA ALA A 237 8.71 5.77 6.98
C ALA A 237 7.52 6.10 7.89
N VAL A 238 7.50 5.63 9.15
CA VAL A 238 6.47 6.03 10.14
C VAL A 238 6.53 7.53 10.44
N ILE A 239 7.73 8.09 10.60
CA ILE A 239 7.89 9.55 10.79
C ILE A 239 7.47 10.31 9.51
N ASP A 240 7.83 9.78 8.35
CA ASP A 240 7.48 10.34 7.03
C ASP A 240 5.95 10.43 6.86
N ASP A 241 5.18 9.42 7.26
CA ASP A 241 3.71 9.44 7.23
C ASP A 241 3.13 10.62 8.00
N VAL A 242 3.63 10.86 9.22
CA VAL A 242 3.20 12.02 10.03
C VAL A 242 3.57 13.34 9.35
N LEU A 243 4.80 13.44 8.88
CA LEU A 243 5.28 14.66 8.22
C LEU A 243 4.57 14.90 6.88
N CYS A 244 4.25 13.86 6.12
CA CYS A 244 3.44 13.94 4.89
C CYS A 244 2.05 14.52 5.14
N LEU A 245 1.38 14.11 6.24
CA LEU A 245 0.08 14.70 6.61
C LEU A 245 0.18 16.18 6.91
N ILE A 246 1.27 16.61 7.57
CA ILE A 246 1.53 18.03 7.82
C ILE A 246 1.73 18.78 6.50
N VAL A 247 2.56 18.23 5.61
CA VAL A 247 2.77 18.80 4.26
C VAL A 247 1.44 18.91 3.51
N LEU A 248 0.62 17.84 3.52
CA LEU A 248 -0.69 17.84 2.87
C LEU A 248 -1.61 18.94 3.44
N ALA A 249 -1.68 19.06 4.76
CA ALA A 249 -2.51 20.07 5.43
C ALA A 249 -2.07 21.49 5.06
N VAL A 250 -0.75 21.75 5.04
CA VAL A 250 -0.16 23.06 4.66
C VAL A 250 -0.48 23.40 3.22
N VAL A 251 -0.19 22.45 2.31
CA VAL A 251 -0.30 22.69 0.86
C VAL A 251 -1.77 22.79 0.44
N SER A 252 -2.65 21.94 0.98
CA SER A 252 -4.10 22.01 0.73
C SER A 252 -4.70 23.31 1.30
N GLY A 253 -4.29 23.69 2.51
CA GLY A 253 -4.73 24.95 3.13
C GLY A 253 -4.32 26.16 2.30
N LEU A 254 -3.07 26.21 1.82
CA LEU A 254 -2.58 27.26 0.93
C LEU A 254 -3.34 27.30 -0.39
N ALA A 255 -3.60 26.12 -0.99
CA ALA A 255 -4.32 26.02 -2.25
C ALA A 255 -5.76 26.54 -2.17
N VAL A 256 -6.47 26.26 -1.07
CA VAL A 256 -7.89 26.63 -0.89
C VAL A 256 -8.05 28.06 -0.36
N THR A 257 -7.20 28.48 0.60
CA THR A 257 -7.39 29.76 1.32
C THR A 257 -6.41 30.85 0.89
N GLY A 258 -5.38 30.49 0.14
CA GLY A 258 -4.26 31.38 -0.19
C GLY A 258 -3.37 31.74 1.02
N LYS A 259 -3.59 31.12 2.20
CA LYS A 259 -2.85 31.40 3.44
C LYS A 259 -2.43 30.11 4.13
N ILE A 260 -1.27 30.15 4.79
CA ILE A 260 -0.78 29.07 5.64
C ILE A 260 -1.40 29.21 7.04
N SER A 261 -2.13 28.19 7.50
CA SER A 261 -2.72 28.17 8.85
C SER A 261 -1.77 27.45 9.81
N PHE A 262 -1.02 28.22 10.60
CA PHE A 262 -0.17 27.66 11.66
C PHE A 262 -0.97 26.91 12.73
N ALA A 263 -2.22 27.31 12.98
CA ALA A 263 -3.10 26.61 13.92
C ALA A 263 -3.44 25.19 13.43
N SER A 264 -3.82 25.02 12.16
CA SER A 264 -4.06 23.69 11.59
C SER A 264 -2.83 22.80 11.67
N ILE A 265 -1.66 23.32 11.33
CA ILE A 265 -0.39 22.59 11.42
C ILE A 265 -0.13 22.13 12.86
N ALA A 266 -0.26 23.04 13.84
CA ALA A 266 -0.03 22.72 15.23
C ALA A 266 -1.02 21.66 15.76
N ILE A 267 -2.29 21.74 15.36
CA ILE A 267 -3.33 20.77 15.76
C ILE A 267 -3.04 19.40 15.17
N THR A 268 -2.78 19.31 13.87
CA THR A 268 -2.50 18.02 13.21
C THR A 268 -1.22 17.38 13.76
N THR A 269 -0.14 18.16 13.91
CA THR A 269 1.12 17.69 14.52
C THR A 269 0.92 17.27 15.97
N GLY A 270 0.14 18.05 16.73
CA GLY A 270 -0.18 17.76 18.12
C GLY A 270 -0.99 16.48 18.29
N LYS A 271 -2.02 16.26 17.48
CA LYS A 271 -2.81 15.00 17.46
C LYS A 271 -1.93 13.79 17.16
N ALA A 272 -1.10 13.88 16.11
CA ALA A 272 -0.21 12.80 15.69
C ALA A 272 0.84 12.48 16.78
N GLY A 273 1.49 13.51 17.33
CA GLY A 273 2.45 13.35 18.43
C GLY A 273 1.81 12.78 19.69
N LEU A 274 0.63 13.28 20.07
CA LEU A 274 -0.12 12.78 21.22
C LEU A 274 -0.53 11.32 21.03
N PHE A 275 -0.99 10.94 19.82
CA PHE A 275 -1.31 9.55 19.51
C PHE A 275 -0.09 8.65 19.69
N LEU A 276 1.05 8.99 19.09
CA LEU A 276 2.26 8.17 19.17
C LEU A 276 2.76 8.03 20.62
N VAL A 277 2.82 9.13 21.37
CA VAL A 277 3.25 9.08 22.77
C VAL A 277 2.25 8.33 23.65
N ALA A 278 0.94 8.59 23.48
CA ALA A 278 -0.10 7.93 24.27
C ALA A 278 -0.20 6.44 23.93
N SER A 279 -0.18 6.07 22.64
CA SER A 279 -0.28 4.67 22.19
C SER A 279 0.89 3.83 22.71
N LEU A 280 2.12 4.37 22.63
CA LEU A 280 3.29 3.68 23.15
C LEU A 280 3.32 3.71 24.70
N GLY A 281 3.07 4.85 25.31
CA GLY A 281 3.12 5.00 26.78
C GLY A 281 2.02 4.20 27.50
N ILE A 282 0.77 4.37 27.07
CA ILE A 282 -0.38 3.63 27.64
C ILE A 282 -0.24 2.15 27.27
N GLY A 283 0.15 1.84 26.04
CA GLY A 283 0.37 0.47 25.57
C GLY A 283 1.37 -0.25 26.47
N ILE A 284 2.55 0.30 26.70
CA ILE A 284 3.57 -0.28 27.57
C ILE A 284 3.08 -0.47 29.01
N TRP A 285 2.30 0.47 29.53
CA TRP A 285 1.79 0.42 30.91
C TRP A 285 0.61 -0.53 31.08
N LEU A 286 -0.33 -0.56 30.13
CA LEU A 286 -1.58 -1.29 30.21
C LEU A 286 -1.45 -2.74 29.72
N THR A 287 -0.71 -2.97 28.67
CA THR A 287 -0.58 -4.29 28.02
C THR A 287 -0.14 -5.39 28.97
N PRO A 288 0.90 -5.24 29.82
CA PRO A 288 1.29 -6.30 30.74
C PRO A 288 0.18 -6.70 31.72
N LYS A 289 -0.60 -5.73 32.19
CA LYS A 289 -1.73 -5.96 33.13
C LYS A 289 -2.87 -6.72 32.46
N LEU A 290 -3.20 -6.34 31.22
CA LEU A 290 -4.23 -7.02 30.42
C LEU A 290 -3.79 -8.45 30.06
N VAL A 291 -2.56 -8.61 29.56
CA VAL A 291 -2.02 -9.90 29.15
C VAL A 291 -2.00 -10.90 30.32
N ARG A 292 -1.55 -10.48 31.52
CA ARG A 292 -1.55 -11.35 32.72
C ARG A 292 -2.96 -11.77 33.15
N ARG A 293 -3.94 -10.84 33.08
CA ARG A 293 -5.35 -11.20 33.37
C ARG A 293 -5.91 -12.17 32.36
N LEU A 294 -5.59 -11.98 31.10
CA LEU A 294 -6.03 -12.86 30.01
C LEU A 294 -5.37 -14.23 30.08
N ALA A 295 -4.07 -14.28 30.38
CA ALA A 295 -3.33 -15.56 30.54
C ALA A 295 -3.95 -16.47 31.60
N SER A 296 -4.54 -15.88 32.67
CA SER A 296 -5.20 -16.64 33.73
C SER A 296 -6.56 -17.25 33.33
N THR A 297 -7.14 -16.91 32.19
CA THR A 297 -8.48 -17.40 31.78
C THR A 297 -8.49 -18.77 31.11
N GLY A 298 -7.33 -19.26 30.62
CA GLY A 298 -7.19 -20.56 29.96
C GLY A 298 -7.95 -20.70 28.62
N VAL A 299 -8.41 -19.59 28.02
CA VAL A 299 -9.18 -19.62 26.76
C VAL A 299 -8.26 -19.94 25.59
N GLN A 300 -8.60 -20.97 24.83
CA GLN A 300 -7.91 -21.32 23.60
C GLN A 300 -7.97 -20.17 22.58
N ASN A 301 -6.91 -19.95 21.83
CA ASN A 301 -6.78 -18.88 20.82
C ASN A 301 -6.90 -17.44 21.36
N LEU A 302 -6.89 -17.26 22.68
CA LEU A 302 -6.96 -15.92 23.28
C LEU A 302 -5.83 -15.01 22.79
N LYS A 303 -4.63 -15.58 22.59
CA LYS A 303 -3.44 -14.89 22.07
C LYS A 303 -3.72 -14.27 20.72
N LEU A 304 -4.30 -15.04 19.79
CA LEU A 304 -4.65 -14.56 18.45
C LEU A 304 -5.76 -13.49 18.48
N LEU A 305 -6.86 -13.79 19.18
CA LEU A 305 -8.01 -12.88 19.28
C LEU A 305 -7.61 -11.53 19.89
N PHE A 306 -6.85 -11.55 20.98
CA PHE A 306 -6.37 -10.33 21.62
C PHE A 306 -5.42 -9.55 20.71
N GLY A 307 -4.45 -10.22 20.09
CA GLY A 307 -3.47 -9.59 19.19
C GLY A 307 -4.15 -8.88 18.03
N VAL A 308 -5.07 -9.55 17.34
CA VAL A 308 -5.82 -8.97 16.22
C VAL A 308 -6.73 -7.83 16.70
N SER A 309 -7.48 -8.02 17.79
CA SER A 309 -8.35 -6.95 18.32
C SER A 309 -7.55 -5.72 18.75
N PHE A 310 -6.37 -5.93 19.33
CA PHE A 310 -5.47 -4.86 19.74
C PHE A 310 -4.91 -4.10 18.53
N ALA A 311 -4.51 -4.80 17.47
CA ALA A 311 -4.07 -4.20 16.21
C ALA A 311 -5.17 -3.34 15.58
N LEU A 312 -6.40 -3.87 15.49
CA LEU A 312 -7.56 -3.15 14.95
C LEU A 312 -7.94 -1.92 15.79
N LEU A 313 -7.88 -2.05 17.12
CA LEU A 313 -8.13 -0.94 18.04
C LEU A 313 -7.13 0.20 17.82
N PHE A 314 -5.84 -0.11 17.73
CA PHE A 314 -4.80 0.89 17.50
C PHE A 314 -4.89 1.50 16.10
N ALA A 315 -5.24 0.71 15.09
CA ALA A 315 -5.51 1.21 13.74
C ALA A 315 -6.68 2.21 13.74
N TRP A 316 -7.76 1.90 14.46
CA TRP A 316 -8.89 2.82 14.62
C TRP A 316 -8.51 4.09 15.38
N LEU A 317 -7.77 3.97 16.49
CA LEU A 317 -7.28 5.13 17.25
C LEU A 317 -6.34 6.02 16.43
N ALA A 318 -5.49 5.43 15.58
CA ALA A 318 -4.65 6.19 14.64
C ALA A 318 -5.52 7.00 13.66
N ASN A 319 -6.56 6.39 13.12
CA ASN A 319 -7.50 7.07 12.22
C ASN A 319 -8.22 8.26 12.91
N LEU A 320 -8.61 8.11 14.19
CA LEU A 320 -9.16 9.22 14.98
C LEU A 320 -8.15 10.37 15.17
N ALA A 321 -6.86 10.06 15.18
CA ALA A 321 -5.79 11.05 15.23
C ALA A 321 -5.40 11.59 13.83
N GLU A 322 -6.19 11.28 12.80
CA GLU A 322 -5.92 11.67 11.40
C GLU A 322 -4.63 11.04 10.82
N LEU A 323 -4.16 9.93 11.41
CA LEU A 323 -3.03 9.14 10.93
C LEU A 323 -3.49 7.97 10.06
N ALA A 324 -2.61 7.46 9.22
CA ALA A 324 -2.87 6.22 8.49
C ALA A 324 -3.08 5.05 9.47
N THR A 325 -4.10 4.22 9.23
CA THR A 325 -4.45 3.06 10.08
C THR A 325 -3.29 2.08 10.26
N ILE A 326 -2.43 1.97 9.24
CA ILE A 326 -1.24 1.12 9.25
C ILE A 326 -0.23 1.53 10.32
N VAL A 327 -0.12 2.82 10.64
CA VAL A 327 0.75 3.33 11.72
C VAL A 327 0.28 2.82 13.09
N GLY A 328 -1.04 2.79 13.30
CA GLY A 328 -1.63 2.22 14.51
C GLY A 328 -1.36 0.72 14.64
N ALA A 329 -1.56 -0.05 13.58
CA ALA A 329 -1.27 -1.48 13.57
C ALA A 329 0.21 -1.76 13.86
N PHE A 330 1.13 -1.02 13.25
CA PHE A 330 2.57 -1.10 13.50
C PHE A 330 2.90 -0.78 14.97
N ALA A 331 2.35 0.31 15.52
CA ALA A 331 2.53 0.68 16.93
C ALA A 331 2.02 -0.42 17.89
N ALA A 332 0.86 -1.03 17.57
CA ALA A 332 0.32 -2.14 18.33
C ALA A 332 1.27 -3.34 18.36
N GLY A 333 1.87 -3.68 17.20
CA GLY A 333 2.88 -4.73 17.09
C GLY A 333 4.09 -4.46 17.99
N MET A 334 4.67 -3.26 17.91
CA MET A 334 5.80 -2.87 18.76
C MET A 334 5.48 -2.93 20.26
N VAL A 335 4.27 -2.56 20.66
CA VAL A 335 3.84 -2.64 22.06
C VAL A 335 3.74 -4.08 22.52
N LEU A 336 3.16 -4.97 21.70
CA LEU A 336 2.98 -6.38 22.05
C LEU A 336 4.28 -7.19 22.01
N ASN A 337 5.23 -6.86 21.13
CA ASN A 337 6.52 -7.52 21.03
C ASN A 337 7.20 -7.73 22.41
N SER A 338 7.17 -6.70 23.23
CA SER A 338 7.94 -6.66 24.49
C SER A 338 7.42 -7.59 25.57
N PHE A 339 6.14 -8.02 25.50
CA PHE A 339 5.47 -8.65 26.65
C PHE A 339 4.70 -9.92 26.31
N PHE A 340 4.17 -10.04 25.10
CA PHE A 340 3.10 -11.00 24.83
C PHE A 340 3.61 -12.45 24.77
N ASP A 341 4.68 -12.70 24.07
CA ASP A 341 5.23 -14.05 23.91
C ASP A 341 5.97 -14.58 25.16
N ARG A 342 6.26 -13.67 26.13
CA ARG A 342 6.87 -14.03 27.40
C ARG A 342 5.86 -14.43 28.46
N GLU A 343 4.64 -13.87 28.43
CA GLU A 343 3.63 -14.04 29.47
C GLU A 343 2.60 -15.14 29.11
N ILE A 344 2.44 -15.48 27.82
CA ILE A 344 1.49 -16.51 27.36
C ILE A 344 2.26 -17.61 26.64
N GLU A 345 2.23 -18.83 27.19
CA GLU A 345 2.86 -20.01 26.59
C GLU A 345 2.22 -20.38 25.25
N GLY A 346 2.95 -21.13 24.42
CA GLY A 346 2.53 -21.62 23.12
C GLY A 346 3.17 -20.90 21.94
N ALA A 347 2.62 -21.11 20.74
CA ALA A 347 3.11 -20.51 19.51
C ALA A 347 3.17 -18.97 19.62
N SER A 348 4.17 -18.34 19.02
CA SER A 348 4.27 -16.88 19.00
C SER A 348 3.11 -16.25 18.24
N LEU A 349 2.78 -15.01 18.56
CA LEU A 349 1.71 -14.30 17.83
C LEU A 349 2.05 -14.16 16.34
N HIS A 350 3.33 -14.03 16.03
CA HIS A 350 3.84 -14.03 14.67
C HIS A 350 3.55 -15.37 13.96
N GLU A 351 3.84 -16.51 14.59
CA GLU A 351 3.56 -17.84 14.02
C GLU A 351 2.06 -18.07 13.78
N LEU A 352 1.21 -17.59 14.68
CA LEU A 352 -0.25 -17.71 14.55
C LEU A 352 -0.83 -16.88 13.40
N LEU A 353 -0.23 -15.73 13.08
CA LEU A 353 -0.74 -14.80 12.05
C LEU A 353 -0.04 -14.94 10.69
N SER A 354 1.15 -15.54 10.62
CA SER A 354 1.90 -15.72 9.37
C SER A 354 1.12 -16.48 8.28
N PRO A 355 0.29 -17.51 8.58
CA PRO A 355 -0.55 -18.14 7.56
C PRO A 355 -1.59 -17.18 6.96
N LEU A 356 -2.20 -16.34 7.81
CA LEU A 356 -3.16 -15.33 7.36
C LEU A 356 -2.47 -14.27 6.48
N GLU A 357 -1.32 -13.78 6.91
CA GLU A 357 -0.51 -12.85 6.11
C GLU A 357 -0.21 -13.42 4.73
N SER A 358 0.28 -14.66 4.68
CA SER A 358 0.64 -15.35 3.43
C SER A 358 -0.53 -15.50 2.46
N LEU A 359 -1.76 -15.53 2.96
CA LEU A 359 -2.97 -15.61 2.15
C LEU A 359 -3.44 -14.24 1.65
N VAL A 360 -3.50 -13.23 2.56
CA VAL A 360 -4.18 -11.97 2.25
C VAL A 360 -3.27 -10.90 1.67
N VAL A 361 -1.98 -10.86 2.05
CA VAL A 361 -1.05 -9.81 1.59
C VAL A 361 -0.80 -9.87 0.08
N PRO A 362 -0.67 -11.04 -0.57
CA PRO A 362 -0.56 -11.10 -2.02
C PRO A 362 -1.77 -10.50 -2.77
N LEU A 363 -2.99 -10.58 -2.19
CA LEU A 363 -4.18 -9.96 -2.79
C LEU A 363 -4.02 -8.43 -2.89
N PHE A 364 -3.48 -7.80 -1.85
CA PHE A 364 -3.20 -6.36 -1.85
C PHE A 364 -2.25 -5.97 -2.99
N PHE A 365 -1.15 -6.70 -3.18
CA PHE A 365 -0.18 -6.36 -4.22
C PHE A 365 -0.70 -6.61 -5.63
N VAL A 366 -1.44 -7.70 -5.86
CA VAL A 366 -2.13 -7.94 -7.14
C VAL A 366 -3.18 -6.85 -7.38
N TRP A 367 -3.97 -6.51 -6.36
CA TRP A 367 -4.96 -5.42 -6.43
C TRP A 367 -4.32 -4.08 -6.80
N MET A 368 -3.20 -3.74 -6.16
CA MET A 368 -2.45 -2.53 -6.49
C MET A 368 -1.94 -2.55 -7.95
N GLY A 369 -1.49 -3.71 -8.44
CA GLY A 369 -1.08 -3.89 -9.84
C GLY A 369 -2.23 -3.71 -10.83
N ILE A 370 -3.44 -4.23 -10.53
CA ILE A 370 -4.63 -4.12 -11.40
C ILE A 370 -4.99 -2.67 -11.69
N GLN A 371 -4.81 -1.76 -10.73
CA GLN A 371 -5.17 -0.35 -10.85
C GLN A 371 -4.24 0.46 -11.78
N VAL A 372 -3.13 -0.12 -12.19
CA VAL A 372 -2.16 0.52 -13.07
C VAL A 372 -2.69 0.64 -14.50
N LYS A 373 -2.79 1.85 -15.03
CA LYS A 373 -3.31 2.16 -16.37
C LYS A 373 -2.16 2.48 -17.34
N LEU A 374 -1.74 1.50 -18.15
CA LEU A 374 -0.63 1.67 -19.11
C LEU A 374 -0.96 2.65 -20.25
N GLU A 375 -2.23 2.83 -20.59
CA GLU A 375 -2.69 3.78 -21.62
C GLU A 375 -2.35 5.24 -21.29
N ALA A 376 -2.21 5.60 -20.02
CA ALA A 376 -1.77 6.94 -19.62
C ALA A 376 -0.38 7.30 -20.15
N MET A 377 0.45 6.28 -20.43
CA MET A 377 1.80 6.46 -21.02
C MET A 377 1.79 6.81 -22.50
N ALA A 378 0.66 6.69 -23.20
CA ALA A 378 0.57 7.02 -24.63
C ALA A 378 0.68 8.54 -24.88
N ASN A 379 0.41 9.39 -23.86
CA ASN A 379 0.56 10.84 -23.97
C ASN A 379 2.02 11.25 -23.71
N LYS A 380 2.67 11.88 -24.70
CA LYS A 380 4.08 12.30 -24.62
C LYS A 380 4.36 13.29 -23.50
N ASP A 381 3.47 14.24 -23.25
CA ASP A 381 3.65 15.26 -22.21
C ASP A 381 3.53 14.64 -20.82
N VAL A 382 2.56 13.75 -20.63
CA VAL A 382 2.40 12.93 -19.41
C VAL A 382 3.63 12.06 -19.17
N LEU A 383 4.16 11.45 -20.24
CA LEU A 383 5.34 10.59 -20.15
C LEU A 383 6.59 11.41 -19.73
N ILE A 384 6.81 12.57 -20.34
CA ILE A 384 7.94 13.44 -20.01
C ILE A 384 7.82 13.92 -18.56
N ALA A 385 6.67 14.46 -18.17
CA ALA A 385 6.42 14.92 -16.81
C ALA A 385 6.59 13.76 -15.80
N GLY A 386 5.95 12.62 -16.05
CA GLY A 386 6.00 11.45 -15.17
C GLY A 386 7.40 10.87 -15.00
N LEU A 387 8.18 10.75 -16.09
CA LEU A 387 9.56 10.26 -16.02
C LEU A 387 10.48 11.27 -15.32
N SER A 388 10.31 12.56 -15.58
CA SER A 388 11.10 13.62 -14.91
C SER A 388 10.83 13.64 -13.40
N LEU A 389 9.55 13.61 -13.01
CA LEU A 389 9.15 13.53 -11.59
C LEU A 389 9.62 12.22 -10.95
N THR A 390 9.58 11.10 -11.68
CA THR A 390 10.07 9.81 -11.20
C THR A 390 11.58 9.86 -10.92
N LEU A 391 12.37 10.36 -11.86
CA LEU A 391 13.82 10.50 -11.68
C LEU A 391 14.15 11.34 -10.45
N VAL A 392 13.49 12.48 -10.32
CA VAL A 392 13.67 13.41 -9.20
C VAL A 392 13.22 12.81 -7.87
N ALA A 393 12.12 12.06 -7.86
CA ALA A 393 11.65 11.34 -6.68
C ALA A 393 12.66 10.28 -6.23
N ILE A 394 13.23 9.52 -7.18
CA ILE A 394 14.28 8.52 -6.88
C ILE A 394 15.51 9.22 -6.31
N VAL A 395 16.03 10.23 -7.00
CA VAL A 395 17.23 10.97 -6.56
C VAL A 395 17.01 11.57 -5.17
N GLY A 396 15.87 12.22 -4.94
CA GLY A 396 15.54 12.85 -3.66
C GLY A 396 15.46 11.87 -2.50
N LYS A 397 14.83 10.69 -2.72
CA LYS A 397 14.75 9.66 -1.68
C LYS A 397 16.07 8.91 -1.50
N VAL A 398 16.82 8.65 -2.54
CA VAL A 398 18.16 8.08 -2.41
C VAL A 398 19.05 9.00 -1.59
N ALA A 399 18.97 10.31 -1.83
CA ALA A 399 19.72 11.32 -1.05
C ALA A 399 19.35 11.31 0.45
N SER A 400 18.13 10.93 0.82
CA SER A 400 17.74 10.80 2.25
C SER A 400 18.57 9.78 3.02
N GLY A 401 19.11 8.76 2.35
CA GLY A 401 20.00 7.78 2.94
C GLY A 401 21.29 8.37 3.55
N TRP A 402 21.69 9.60 3.16
CA TRP A 402 22.79 10.32 3.80
C TRP A 402 22.46 10.76 5.24
N GLY A 403 21.21 10.66 5.68
CA GLY A 403 20.85 10.78 7.10
C GLY A 403 21.39 9.67 7.99
N CYS A 404 21.89 8.57 7.43
CA CYS A 404 22.51 7.46 8.15
C CYS A 404 24.01 7.64 8.36
N PRO A 405 24.59 6.95 9.38
CA PRO A 405 26.04 6.87 9.58
C PRO A 405 26.77 6.32 8.34
N PRO A 406 28.05 6.73 8.12
CA PRO A 406 28.85 6.20 7.00
C PRO A 406 29.04 4.68 7.00
N ALA A 407 28.96 4.05 8.17
CA ALA A 407 29.13 2.60 8.33
C ALA A 407 27.93 1.80 7.81
N MET A 408 26.77 2.43 7.58
CA MET A 408 25.55 1.79 7.09
C MET A 408 25.43 1.91 5.57
N ASN A 409 24.66 1.00 4.99
CA ASN A 409 24.38 1.04 3.55
C ASN A 409 23.36 2.16 3.23
N ARG A 410 23.87 3.37 3.00
CA ARG A 410 23.09 4.57 2.70
C ARG A 410 22.21 4.41 1.46
N LEU A 411 22.71 3.69 0.44
CA LEU A 411 21.93 3.43 -0.77
C LEU A 411 20.74 2.50 -0.49
N ALA A 412 20.96 1.47 0.35
CA ALA A 412 19.88 0.58 0.77
C ALA A 412 18.78 1.35 1.53
N VAL A 413 19.18 2.23 2.45
CA VAL A 413 18.22 3.08 3.17
C VAL A 413 17.48 4.01 2.22
N GLY A 414 18.17 4.68 1.29
CA GLY A 414 17.56 5.54 0.29
C GLY A 414 16.59 4.79 -0.62
N PHE A 415 16.96 3.61 -1.13
CA PHE A 415 16.08 2.77 -1.94
C PHE A 415 14.92 2.19 -1.13
N GLY A 416 15.11 1.92 0.16
CA GLY A 416 14.02 1.53 1.05
C GLY A 416 12.97 2.63 1.26
N MET A 417 13.36 3.89 1.16
CA MET A 417 12.45 5.04 1.22
C MET A 417 11.84 5.42 -0.13
N MET A 418 12.23 4.75 -1.22
CA MET A 418 11.83 5.10 -2.59
C MET A 418 10.41 4.69 -2.96
N PRO A 419 9.84 3.54 -2.55
CA PRO A 419 8.53 3.10 -3.04
C PRO A 419 7.44 4.12 -2.78
N ARG A 420 6.61 4.33 -3.81
CA ARG A 420 5.36 5.10 -3.70
C ARG A 420 4.19 4.15 -3.78
N GLY A 421 3.13 4.44 -3.03
CA GLY A 421 1.93 3.63 -3.01
C GLY A 421 0.67 4.49 -2.94
N GLU A 422 -0.29 4.00 -2.17
CA GLU A 422 -1.59 4.60 -1.97
C GLU A 422 -1.53 6.04 -1.47
N VAL A 423 -0.60 6.37 -0.57
CA VAL A 423 -0.48 7.73 0.01
C VAL A 423 -0.22 8.78 -1.07
N GLY A 424 0.68 8.49 -2.03
CA GLY A 424 0.96 9.38 -3.16
C GLY A 424 -0.26 9.61 -4.05
N LEU A 425 -1.04 8.55 -4.31
CA LEU A 425 -2.28 8.63 -5.11
C LEU A 425 -3.40 9.39 -4.37
N ILE A 426 -3.55 9.19 -3.05
CA ILE A 426 -4.49 9.95 -2.22
C ILE A 426 -4.15 11.43 -2.27
N PHE A 427 -2.88 11.78 -2.12
CA PHE A 427 -2.38 13.15 -2.23
C PHE A 427 -2.75 13.77 -3.59
N ALA A 428 -2.43 13.05 -4.69
CA ALA A 428 -2.77 13.50 -6.05
C ALA A 428 -4.29 13.61 -6.25
N GLY A 429 -5.07 12.69 -5.71
CA GLY A 429 -6.54 12.69 -5.75
C GLY A 429 -7.15 13.90 -5.03
N ILE A 430 -6.63 14.27 -3.85
CA ILE A 430 -7.01 15.49 -3.13
C ILE A 430 -6.68 16.72 -3.97
N GLY A 431 -5.44 16.79 -4.51
CA GLY A 431 -5.00 17.89 -5.38
C GLY A 431 -5.90 18.07 -6.60
N LYS A 432 -6.33 16.96 -7.22
CA LYS A 432 -7.29 16.96 -8.32
C LYS A 432 -8.68 17.44 -7.85
N GLY A 433 -9.14 16.98 -6.69
CA GLY A 433 -10.43 17.37 -6.13
C GLY A 433 -10.56 18.87 -5.83
N ILE A 434 -9.47 19.53 -5.46
CA ILE A 434 -9.41 20.98 -5.21
C ILE A 434 -8.94 21.79 -6.43
N GLY A 435 -8.73 21.15 -7.59
CA GLY A 435 -8.40 21.80 -8.85
C GLY A 435 -6.94 22.28 -9.00
N VAL A 436 -6.02 21.81 -8.14
CA VAL A 436 -4.59 22.16 -8.17
C VAL A 436 -3.81 21.22 -9.09
N VAL A 437 -4.20 19.94 -9.15
CA VAL A 437 -3.61 18.92 -10.00
C VAL A 437 -4.57 18.63 -11.14
N ASP A 438 -4.15 18.89 -12.37
CA ASP A 438 -4.93 18.55 -13.56
C ASP A 438 -4.81 17.07 -13.93
N GLU A 439 -5.54 16.62 -14.96
CA GLU A 439 -5.56 15.23 -15.41
C GLU A 439 -4.19 14.75 -15.90
N GLY A 440 -3.44 15.61 -16.58
CA GLY A 440 -2.11 15.29 -17.08
C GLY A 440 -1.11 15.07 -15.94
N LEU A 441 -1.08 15.97 -14.97
CA LEU A 441 -0.23 15.86 -13.78
C LEU A 441 -0.65 14.66 -12.92
N PHE A 442 -1.96 14.40 -12.77
CA PHE A 442 -2.44 13.22 -12.06
C PHE A 442 -1.93 11.94 -12.73
N SER A 443 -2.02 11.83 -14.06
CA SER A 443 -1.52 10.69 -14.81
C SER A 443 0.01 10.56 -14.72
N ALA A 444 0.74 11.67 -14.70
CA ALA A 444 2.19 11.69 -14.47
C ALA A 444 2.56 11.17 -13.07
N VAL A 445 1.77 11.51 -12.04
CA VAL A 445 1.95 10.97 -10.69
C VAL A 445 1.63 9.47 -10.64
N VAL A 446 0.59 9.01 -11.33
CA VAL A 446 0.30 7.57 -11.44
C VAL A 446 1.48 6.83 -12.05
N LEU A 447 2.07 7.36 -13.13
CA LEU A 447 3.28 6.79 -13.75
C LEU A 447 4.46 6.75 -12.76
N LEU A 448 4.70 7.82 -12.02
CA LEU A 448 5.73 7.89 -10.98
C LEU A 448 5.55 6.80 -9.92
N VAL A 449 4.34 6.68 -9.37
CA VAL A 449 3.99 5.66 -8.36
C VAL A 449 4.29 4.26 -8.92
N MET A 450 3.84 3.99 -10.12
CA MET A 450 4.02 2.72 -10.80
C MET A 450 5.49 2.34 -10.98
N VAL A 451 6.27 3.25 -11.57
CA VAL A 451 7.69 2.99 -11.85
C VAL A 451 8.47 2.80 -10.55
N THR A 452 8.26 3.64 -9.55
CA THR A 452 8.96 3.51 -8.27
C THR A 452 8.58 2.24 -7.52
N THR A 453 7.31 1.82 -7.58
CA THR A 453 6.83 0.58 -6.96
C THR A 453 7.48 -0.65 -7.57
N VAL A 454 7.63 -0.68 -8.90
CA VAL A 454 8.27 -1.80 -9.61
C VAL A 454 9.80 -1.79 -9.43
N LEU A 455 10.44 -0.62 -9.46
CA LEU A 455 11.90 -0.51 -9.35
C LEU A 455 12.42 -0.74 -7.92
N ALA A 456 11.66 -0.35 -6.91
CA ALA A 456 12.12 -0.39 -5.53
C ALA A 456 12.54 -1.80 -5.06
N PRO A 457 11.78 -2.87 -5.27
CA PRO A 457 12.19 -4.23 -4.90
C PRO A 457 13.51 -4.65 -5.58
N ILE A 458 13.69 -4.27 -6.83
CA ILE A 458 14.87 -4.61 -7.63
C ILE A 458 16.11 -3.92 -7.06
N LEU A 459 16.02 -2.60 -6.82
CA LEU A 459 17.12 -1.77 -6.35
C LEU A 459 17.47 -2.07 -4.88
N LEU A 460 16.46 -2.29 -4.03
CA LEU A 460 16.68 -2.65 -2.64
C LEU A 460 17.38 -4.01 -2.53
N ARG A 461 16.95 -4.98 -3.33
CA ARG A 461 17.65 -6.25 -3.43
C ARG A 461 19.09 -6.12 -3.92
N ALA A 462 19.35 -5.31 -4.94
CA ALA A 462 20.69 -5.10 -5.48
C ALA A 462 21.65 -4.51 -4.43
N THR A 463 21.12 -3.71 -3.49
CA THR A 463 21.92 -3.03 -2.46
C THR A 463 22.05 -3.82 -1.16
N MET A 464 21.02 -4.56 -0.75
CA MET A 464 21.04 -5.33 0.51
C MET A 464 21.44 -6.80 0.32
N GLY A 465 21.23 -7.35 -0.90
CA GLY A 465 21.36 -8.78 -1.17
C GLY A 465 20.32 -9.63 -0.44
N ALA A 466 20.16 -10.89 -0.82
CA ALA A 466 19.36 -11.84 -0.07
C ALA A 466 20.15 -12.39 1.11
N ASN A 467 19.47 -12.70 2.23
CA ASN A 467 20.13 -13.38 3.35
C ASN A 467 20.44 -14.84 2.95
N PRO A 468 21.71 -15.30 3.05
CA PRO A 468 22.07 -16.69 2.68
C PRO A 468 21.26 -17.75 3.42
N ASN A 469 20.83 -17.47 4.66
CA ASN A 469 20.08 -18.42 5.48
C ASN A 469 18.63 -18.63 5.04
N THR A 470 18.03 -17.67 4.33
CA THR A 470 16.67 -17.84 3.78
C THR A 470 16.65 -18.73 2.53
N THR A 471 17.76 -18.84 1.83
CA THR A 471 17.89 -19.74 0.67
C THR A 471 18.06 -21.22 1.08
N ALA A 472 18.54 -21.48 2.28
CA ALA A 472 18.74 -22.84 2.80
C ALA A 472 17.44 -23.53 3.24
N LEU A 473 16.43 -22.78 3.66
CA LEU A 473 15.11 -23.31 4.05
C LEU A 473 14.21 -23.69 2.85
N ALA A 474 14.57 -23.27 1.65
CA ALA A 474 13.85 -23.59 0.41
C ALA A 474 14.37 -24.83 -0.32
N SER A 475 15.42 -25.46 0.15
CA SER A 475 15.89 -26.76 -0.37
C SER A 475 15.11 -27.89 0.30
N PRO A 476 14.48 -28.80 -0.47
CA PRO A 476 13.87 -29.98 0.14
C PRO A 476 14.95 -30.78 0.89
N PRO A 477 14.61 -31.43 2.03
CA PRO A 477 15.58 -32.24 2.75
C PRO A 477 16.17 -33.28 1.80
N GLN A 478 17.49 -33.23 1.62
CA GLN A 478 18.19 -34.30 0.90
C GLN A 478 17.93 -35.58 1.66
N GLY A 479 17.14 -36.46 1.02
CA GLY A 479 16.85 -37.78 1.56
C GLY A 479 18.17 -38.48 1.89
N SER A 480 18.39 -38.76 3.17
CA SER A 480 19.39 -39.73 3.61
C SER A 480 18.96 -41.09 3.08
N HIS A 481 19.44 -41.48 1.93
CA HIS A 481 19.55 -42.89 1.57
C HIS A 481 20.67 -43.49 2.40
N ASN A 482 20.31 -44.24 3.44
CA ASN A 482 21.01 -45.36 3.98
C ASN A 482 20.03 -46.46 4.33
#